data_d9b2367a53c2d81be3ce935ca67c899e
#
_entry.id   d9b2367a53c2d81be3ce935ca67c899e
#
_cell.length_a   1.000
_cell.length_b   1.000
_cell.length_c   1.000
_cell.angle_alpha   90.00
_cell.angle_beta   90.00
_cell.angle_gamma   90.00
#
_symmetry.space_group_name_H-M   'P 1'
#
loop_
_entity.id
_entity.type
_entity.pdbx_description
1 polymer ?
#
loop_
_entity_poly.entity_id
_entity_poly.type
_entity_poly.pdbx_seq_one_letter_code
_entity_poly.pdbx_strand_id
1 'polypeptide(L)'
;MGKTPSRRTVIMGAAASAVVLTPFSVTARTPIVHDVSIKSFAFDPVHIRVHIGDTIRWTNHDLAPHTATADAFGWDTQKIVQGNGAEILVTTGMEPSYFCVFHPHMKGTIEIL
;
A
#
# COMPACT_ATOMS: atom_id res chain seq x y z
N MET A 1 12.41 37.74 53.66
CA MET A 1 12.49 37.49 53.12
C MET A 1 12.47 36.52 52.50
N GLY A 2 12.20 36.44 52.57
CA GLY A 2 12.35 35.89 51.76
C GLY A 2 12.23 35.06 51.20
N LYS A 3 12.24 35.10 51.04
CA LYS A 3 12.25 34.55 50.34
C LYS A 3 12.14 33.65 49.74
N THR A 4 12.07 33.70 49.71
CA THR A 4 12.08 33.16 49.09
C THR A 4 11.97 32.21 48.62
N PRO A 5 11.93 32.34 48.63
CA PRO A 5 11.93 31.64 48.07
C PRO A 5 11.65 30.79 47.49
N SER A 6 11.53 31.11 47.24
CA SER A 6 11.29 30.58 46.56
C SER A 6 11.34 29.96 45.75
N ARG A 7 11.63 30.16 45.92
CA ARG A 7 11.80 29.71 45.08
C ARG A 7 11.77 28.60 44.68
N ARG A 8 11.66 28.62 44.94
CA ARG A 8 11.71 27.77 44.44
C ARG A 8 11.24 26.88 43.92
N THR A 9 10.88 27.05 44.00
CA THR A 9 10.43 26.43 43.42
C THR A 9 10.30 25.89 42.56
N VAL A 10 10.47 26.26 42.45
CA VAL A 10 10.47 25.93 41.48
C VAL A 10 10.61 25.05 40.91
N ILE A 11 10.89 25.15 41.18
CA ILE A 11 11.18 24.47 40.45
C ILE A 11 10.79 23.48 40.12
N MET A 12 10.49 23.51 40.21
CA MET A 12 10.23 22.80 39.66
C MET A 12 9.94 22.18 38.95
N GLY A 13 9.70 22.36 38.92
CA GLY A 13 9.48 22.01 38.12
C GLY A 13 9.59 21.35 37.41
N ALA A 14 9.89 21.47 37.30
CA ALA A 14 10.09 20.97 36.48
C ALA A 14 9.83 19.99 36.00
N ALA A 15 9.70 19.90 36.05
CA ALA A 15 9.56 19.19 35.52
C ALA A 15 9.24 18.59 34.82
N ALA A 16 9.11 18.72 34.66
CA ALA A 16 8.93 18.27 33.96
C ALA A 16 8.81 17.66 33.21
N SER A 17 8.92 17.66 33.11
CA SER A 17 8.90 17.24 32.39
C SER A 17 8.65 16.40 31.83
N ALA A 18 8.34 16.29 31.81
CA ALA A 18 8.20 15.56 31.32
C ALA A 18 8.31 15.03 30.43
N VAL A 19 8.56 14.73 30.20
CA VAL A 19 8.78 14.28 29.40
C VAL A 19 8.56 13.38 28.88
N VAL A 20 8.08 13.16 28.55
CA VAL A 20 7.75 12.43 28.12
C VAL A 20 7.83 12.05 26.96
N LEU A 21 8.32 11.63 26.65
CA LEU A 21 8.56 11.30 25.58
C LEU A 21 8.49 10.02 25.37
N THR A 22 7.57 9.51 25.45
CA THR A 22 7.42 8.29 24.99
C THR A 22 7.57 8.23 23.61
N PRO A 23 8.42 7.55 23.18
CA PRO A 23 8.54 7.36 21.80
C PRO A 23 7.47 6.39 21.40
N PHE A 24 6.87 6.66 20.50
CA PHE A 24 6.06 6.19 19.77
C PHE A 24 6.67 5.23 18.86
N SER A 25 6.50 4.05 19.14
CA SER A 25 7.04 3.08 18.39
C SER A 25 6.15 2.78 17.28
N VAL A 26 6.44 3.25 16.18
CA VAL A 26 5.73 2.90 15.02
C VAL A 26 6.41 1.70 14.47
N THR A 27 5.74 0.62 14.39
CA THR A 27 6.28 -0.53 13.72
C THR A 27 6.19 -0.31 12.24
N ALA A 28 7.30 -0.08 11.62
CA ALA A 28 7.32 0.09 10.19
C ALA A 28 7.23 -1.26 9.54
N ARG A 29 6.31 -1.43 8.60
CA ARG A 29 6.24 -2.62 7.77
C ARG A 29 7.22 -2.46 6.64
N THR A 30 7.87 -3.54 6.29
CA THR A 30 8.65 -3.58 5.05
C THR A 30 7.68 -3.86 3.91
N PRO A 31 7.59 -3.00 2.92
CA PRO A 31 6.73 -3.25 1.76
C PRO A 31 7.13 -4.50 1.03
N ILE A 32 6.16 -5.20 0.49
CA ILE A 32 6.41 -6.42 -0.28
C ILE A 32 5.79 -6.32 -1.65
N VAL A 33 6.23 -7.21 -2.55
CA VAL A 33 5.69 -7.30 -3.89
C VAL A 33 4.77 -8.50 -3.94
N HIS A 34 3.55 -8.28 -4.42
CA HIS A 34 2.56 -9.34 -4.60
C HIS A 34 2.51 -9.71 -6.08
N ASP A 35 2.80 -10.95 -6.38
CA ASP A 35 2.80 -11.41 -7.77
C ASP A 35 1.44 -11.96 -8.17
N VAL A 36 0.93 -11.51 -9.30
CA VAL A 36 -0.28 -12.01 -9.91
C VAL A 36 0.09 -12.51 -11.30
N SER A 37 -0.20 -13.77 -11.58
CA SER A 37 0.02 -14.32 -12.91
C SER A 37 -1.20 -14.08 -13.78
N ILE A 38 -0.97 -13.77 -15.03
CA ILE A 38 -2.01 -13.71 -16.04
C ILE A 38 -1.79 -14.93 -16.92
N LYS A 39 -2.74 -15.87 -16.85
CA LYS A 39 -2.56 -17.12 -17.54
C LYS A 39 -3.91 -17.71 -17.87
N SER A 40 -4.07 -18.25 -19.05
CA SER A 40 -5.32 -18.83 -19.51
C SER A 40 -6.48 -17.84 -19.39
N PHE A 41 -6.20 -16.59 -19.72
CA PHE A 41 -7.18 -15.51 -19.71
C PHE A 41 -7.80 -15.32 -18.31
N ALA A 42 -6.97 -15.43 -17.28
CA ALA A 42 -7.41 -15.25 -15.92
C ALA A 42 -6.29 -14.63 -15.08
N PHE A 43 -6.65 -13.90 -14.04
CA PHE A 43 -5.71 -13.41 -13.04
C PHE A 43 -5.60 -14.46 -11.94
N ASP A 44 -4.40 -14.78 -11.52
CA ASP A 44 -4.15 -15.78 -10.50
C ASP A 44 -3.09 -15.28 -9.51
N PRO A 45 -3.44 -15.03 -8.27
CA PRO A 45 -4.77 -15.23 -7.68
C PRO A 45 -5.75 -14.16 -8.13
N VAL A 46 -7.02 -14.51 -8.12
CA VAL A 46 -8.09 -13.60 -8.50
C VAL A 46 -8.27 -12.50 -7.46
N HIS A 47 -8.05 -12.84 -6.21
CA HIS A 47 -8.23 -11.91 -5.10
C HIS A 47 -6.95 -11.86 -4.27
N ILE A 48 -6.46 -10.66 -3.98
CA ILE A 48 -5.26 -10.50 -3.17
C ILE A 48 -5.52 -9.51 -2.05
N ARG A 49 -4.75 -9.65 -0.98
CA ARG A 49 -4.82 -8.77 0.19
C ARG A 49 -3.46 -8.10 0.32
N VAL A 50 -3.47 -6.79 0.39
CA VAL A 50 -2.23 -6.00 0.35
C VAL A 50 -2.30 -4.86 1.36
N HIS A 51 -1.16 -4.24 1.62
CA HIS A 51 -1.10 -3.03 2.45
C HIS A 51 -0.66 -1.85 1.60
N ILE A 52 -1.04 -0.66 2.02
CA ILE A 52 -0.57 0.56 1.39
C ILE A 52 0.96 0.56 1.45
N GLY A 53 1.59 0.89 0.33
CA GLY A 53 3.05 0.89 0.20
C GLY A 53 3.59 -0.37 -0.45
N ASP A 54 2.81 -1.43 -0.51
CA ASP A 54 3.19 -2.63 -1.24
C ASP A 54 3.11 -2.36 -2.74
N THR A 55 3.64 -3.28 -3.52
CA THR A 55 3.56 -3.23 -4.98
C THR A 55 2.87 -4.49 -5.46
N ILE A 56 2.05 -4.36 -6.48
CA ILE A 56 1.45 -5.50 -7.15
C ILE A 56 2.10 -5.63 -8.50
N ARG A 57 2.57 -6.82 -8.83
CA ARG A 57 3.21 -7.07 -10.11
C ARG A 57 2.45 -8.14 -10.85
N TRP A 58 1.97 -7.79 -12.04
CA TRP A 58 1.32 -8.73 -12.94
C TRP A 58 2.33 -9.21 -13.96
N THR A 59 2.35 -10.50 -14.25
CA THR A 59 3.20 -11.08 -15.29
C THR A 59 2.32 -11.84 -16.26
N ASN A 60 2.43 -11.51 -17.52
CA ASN A 60 1.61 -12.13 -18.57
C ASN A 60 2.30 -13.37 -19.14
N HIS A 61 1.67 -14.52 -18.96
CA HIS A 61 2.15 -15.79 -19.50
C HIS A 61 1.40 -16.21 -20.75
N ASP A 62 0.37 -15.45 -21.16
CA ASP A 62 -0.41 -15.77 -22.36
C ASP A 62 0.22 -15.16 -23.61
N LEU A 63 -0.08 -15.76 -24.77
CA LEU A 63 0.32 -15.17 -26.05
C LEU A 63 -0.42 -13.85 -26.27
N ALA A 64 -1.68 -13.77 -25.87
CA ALA A 64 -2.47 -12.58 -26.05
C ALA A 64 -2.00 -11.48 -25.09
N PRO A 65 -2.04 -10.22 -25.52
CA PRO A 65 -1.73 -9.13 -24.59
C PRO A 65 -2.87 -8.93 -23.61
N HIS A 66 -2.54 -8.48 -22.41
CA HIS A 66 -3.51 -8.22 -21.36
C HIS A 66 -3.19 -6.90 -20.66
N THR A 67 -4.13 -6.41 -19.87
CA THR A 67 -3.90 -5.28 -18.97
C THR A 67 -4.47 -5.63 -17.60
N ALA A 68 -4.06 -4.88 -16.59
CA ALA A 68 -4.78 -4.84 -15.32
C ALA A 68 -5.18 -3.37 -15.15
N THR A 69 -6.44 -3.10 -15.30
CA THR A 69 -6.97 -1.74 -15.36
C THR A 69 -8.10 -1.59 -14.35
N ALA A 70 -8.01 -0.58 -13.50
CA ALA A 70 -9.05 -0.31 -12.51
C ALA A 70 -10.39 -0.07 -13.21
N ASP A 71 -11.48 -0.53 -12.60
CA ASP A 71 -12.80 -0.45 -13.21
C ASP A 71 -13.18 0.97 -13.64
N ALA A 72 -12.79 1.97 -12.88
CA ALA A 72 -13.04 3.36 -13.23
C ALA A 72 -11.79 4.05 -13.77
N PHE A 73 -10.79 3.27 -14.17
CA PHE A 73 -9.57 3.77 -14.81
C PHE A 73 -8.71 4.66 -13.93
N GLY A 74 -8.80 4.52 -12.61
CA GLY A 74 -7.98 5.28 -11.70
C GLY A 74 -6.52 4.84 -11.71
N TRP A 75 -6.24 3.61 -12.12
CA TRP A 75 -4.89 3.11 -12.35
C TRP A 75 -4.95 2.06 -13.47
N ASP A 76 -3.81 1.84 -14.12
CA ASP A 76 -3.76 1.01 -15.30
C ASP A 76 -2.32 0.58 -15.57
N THR A 77 -2.08 -0.69 -15.77
CA THR A 77 -0.75 -1.19 -16.11
C THR A 77 -0.37 -0.88 -17.54
N GLN A 78 -1.32 -0.52 -18.39
CA GLN A 78 -1.15 -0.50 -19.83
C GLN A 78 -0.98 -1.93 -20.34
N LYS A 79 -0.69 -2.07 -21.62
CA LYS A 79 -0.60 -3.37 -22.28
C LYS A 79 0.62 -4.13 -21.79
N ILE A 80 0.41 -5.38 -21.43
CA ILE A 80 1.47 -6.28 -21.00
C ILE A 80 1.52 -7.42 -22.03
N VAL A 81 2.63 -7.50 -22.79
CA VAL A 81 2.78 -8.56 -23.78
C VAL A 81 3.34 -9.80 -23.10
N GLN A 82 3.31 -10.91 -23.80
CA GLN A 82 3.78 -12.20 -23.27
C GLN A 82 5.20 -12.08 -22.72
N GLY A 83 5.39 -12.62 -21.52
CA GLY A 83 6.69 -12.66 -20.88
C GLY A 83 7.04 -11.40 -20.11
N ASN A 84 6.26 -10.34 -20.24
CA ASN A 84 6.53 -9.08 -19.54
C ASN A 84 5.66 -8.95 -18.31
N GLY A 85 6.04 -8.00 -17.47
CA GLY A 85 5.31 -7.69 -16.26
C GLY A 85 5.09 -6.20 -16.14
N ALA A 86 4.23 -5.82 -15.23
CA ALA A 86 3.95 -4.42 -14.93
C ALA A 86 3.60 -4.30 -13.46
N GLU A 87 3.94 -3.18 -12.87
CA GLU A 87 3.78 -2.96 -11.44
C GLU A 87 2.92 -1.73 -11.14
N ILE A 88 2.13 -1.84 -10.08
CA ILE A 88 1.35 -0.71 -9.58
C ILE A 88 1.61 -0.63 -8.08
N LEU A 89 1.92 0.58 -7.60
CA LEU A 89 2.11 0.83 -6.19
C LEU A 89 0.74 0.91 -5.50
N VAL A 90 0.59 0.25 -4.36
CA VAL A 90 -0.65 0.29 -3.58
C VAL A 90 -0.72 1.61 -2.84
N THR A 91 -1.71 2.41 -3.14
CA THR A 91 -1.90 3.73 -2.54
C THR A 91 -3.25 3.84 -1.86
N THR A 92 -3.37 4.84 -0.98
CA THR A 92 -4.62 5.10 -0.28
C THR A 92 -5.72 5.38 -1.29
N GLY A 93 -6.83 4.68 -1.13
CA GLY A 93 -8.00 4.94 -1.97
C GLY A 93 -7.94 4.38 -3.37
N MET A 94 -6.94 3.54 -3.69
CA MET A 94 -6.90 2.95 -5.01
C MET A 94 -8.10 2.02 -5.19
N GLU A 95 -8.59 1.98 -6.41
CA GLU A 95 -9.76 1.17 -6.73
C GLU A 95 -9.48 -0.31 -6.53
N PRO A 96 -10.38 -1.04 -5.87
CA PRO A 96 -10.12 -2.43 -5.52
C PRO A 96 -10.49 -3.44 -6.60
N SER A 97 -11.24 -3.03 -7.62
CA SER A 97 -11.66 -3.95 -8.67
C SER A 97 -11.02 -3.58 -9.98
N TYR A 98 -10.58 -4.57 -10.73
CA TYR A 98 -9.91 -4.31 -12.00
C TYR A 98 -10.27 -5.38 -13.02
N PHE A 99 -9.94 -5.10 -14.26
CA PHE A 99 -10.26 -5.99 -15.37
C PHE A 99 -9.22 -5.81 -16.48
N CYS A 100 -9.29 -6.65 -17.51
CA CYS A 100 -8.45 -6.52 -18.69
C CYS A 100 -9.24 -5.81 -19.79
N VAL A 101 -8.71 -4.70 -20.32
CA VAL A 101 -9.45 -3.94 -21.32
C VAL A 101 -9.62 -4.70 -22.63
N PHE A 102 -8.71 -5.64 -22.95
CA PHE A 102 -8.84 -6.45 -24.16
C PHE A 102 -9.82 -7.61 -23.97
N HIS A 103 -10.03 -8.03 -22.74
CA HIS A 103 -10.84 -9.19 -22.40
C HIS A 103 -11.64 -8.83 -21.15
N PRO A 104 -12.71 -8.04 -21.29
CA PRO A 104 -13.38 -7.44 -20.10
C PRO A 104 -13.98 -8.42 -19.10
N HIS A 105 -14.15 -9.67 -19.47
CA HIS A 105 -14.62 -10.68 -18.52
C HIS A 105 -13.53 -11.14 -17.55
N MET A 106 -12.26 -10.83 -17.84
CA MET A 106 -11.16 -11.12 -16.93
C MET A 106 -11.17 -10.08 -15.82
N LYS A 107 -11.41 -10.50 -14.60
CA LYS A 107 -11.54 -9.58 -13.47
C LYS A 107 -10.73 -10.05 -12.28
N GLY A 108 -10.29 -9.10 -11.47
CA GLY A 108 -9.61 -9.38 -10.23
C GLY A 108 -9.99 -8.37 -9.17
N THR A 109 -9.67 -8.66 -7.93
CA THR A 109 -9.97 -7.77 -6.82
C THR A 109 -8.79 -7.67 -5.87
N ILE A 110 -8.71 -6.52 -5.21
CA ILE A 110 -7.66 -6.20 -4.26
C ILE A 110 -8.34 -5.77 -2.97
N GLU A 111 -7.92 -6.33 -1.87
CA GLU A 111 -8.36 -5.88 -0.56
C GLU A 111 -7.19 -5.15 0.09
N ILE A 112 -7.38 -3.89 0.45
CA ILE A 112 -6.33 -3.11 1.12
C ILE A 112 -6.56 -3.22 2.62
N LEU A 113 -5.57 -3.70 3.32
CA LEU A 113 -5.64 -3.94 4.76
C LEU A 113 -5.29 -2.71 5.59
#